data_21ee0f53dc4fd138786b7be369125bc7
#
_entry.id   21ee0f53dc4fd138786b7be369125bc7
#
_cell.length_a   1.000
_cell.length_b   1.000
_cell.length_c   1.000
_cell.angle_alpha   90.00
_cell.angle_beta   90.00
_cell.angle_gamma   90.00
#
_symmetry.space_group_name_H-M   'P 1'
#
loop_
_entity.id
_entity.type
_entity.pdbx_description
1 polymer ?
#
loop_
_entity_poly.entity_id
_entity_poly.type
_entity_poly.pdbx_seq_one_letter_code
_entity_poly.pdbx_strand_id
1 'polypeptide(L)'
;MKKLVLLMAMLTLFFTTASIASAHPGRLDSNGGHNCSDKSKAKGLCSGYHYHNGNGGNDAGSSSGGQSYSTPAPKATVAPVLTKVAVYLNDVQQSYTPSAYMKNGTTLVPMKAIFESLGATVSYDNATKKVTATKDSKKIVIGVGNKTAYVDTNGSASTITLSHPAEIYQGTTMVPLRFVSQALGANVTFDEAALVVYISTK
;
A
#
# COMPACT_ATOMS: atom_id res chain seq x y z
N MET A 1 -45.46 -41.03 -12.75
CA MET A 1 -44.26 -41.72 -12.25
C MET A 1 -43.13 -41.80 -13.26
N LYS A 2 -43.37 -42.07 -14.56
CA LYS A 2 -42.29 -42.19 -15.60
C LYS A 2 -41.53 -40.88 -15.89
N LYS A 3 -42.16 -39.69 -15.75
CA LYS A 3 -41.52 -38.39 -15.99
C LYS A 3 -40.58 -37.95 -14.85
N LEU A 4 -40.83 -38.41 -13.62
CA LEU A 4 -39.99 -38.09 -12.47
C LEU A 4 -38.67 -38.89 -12.48
N VAL A 5 -38.68 -40.11 -12.99
CA VAL A 5 -37.51 -40.97 -13.12
C VAL A 5 -36.53 -40.43 -14.18
N LEU A 6 -37.07 -39.87 -15.28
CA LEU A 6 -36.22 -39.24 -16.31
C LEU A 6 -35.50 -37.98 -15.85
N LEU A 7 -36.11 -37.18 -14.96
CA LEU A 7 -35.51 -35.99 -14.39
C LEU A 7 -34.38 -36.31 -13.38
N MET A 8 -34.54 -37.42 -12.65
CA MET A 8 -33.50 -37.91 -11.74
C MET A 8 -32.30 -38.52 -12.47
N ALA A 9 -32.51 -39.10 -13.62
CA ALA A 9 -31.41 -39.68 -14.46
C ALA A 9 -30.56 -38.59 -15.14
N MET A 10 -31.12 -37.40 -15.43
CA MET A 10 -30.36 -36.26 -15.99
C MET A 10 -29.55 -35.47 -14.98
N LEU A 11 -29.88 -35.57 -13.67
CA LEU A 11 -29.18 -34.84 -12.61
C LEU A 11 -27.90 -35.55 -12.13
N THR A 12 -27.69 -36.82 -12.50
CA THR A 12 -26.50 -37.57 -12.07
C THR A 12 -25.33 -37.52 -13.07
N LEU A 13 -25.46 -36.82 -14.21
CA LEU A 13 -24.43 -36.79 -15.25
C LEU A 13 -23.55 -35.51 -15.22
N PHE A 14 -23.73 -34.63 -14.20
CA PHE A 14 -22.95 -33.38 -14.07
C PHE A 14 -21.89 -33.40 -12.96
N PHE A 15 -21.57 -34.57 -12.41
CA PHE A 15 -20.54 -34.69 -11.35
C PHE A 15 -19.39 -35.57 -11.82
N THR A 16 -18.64 -35.15 -12.83
CA THR A 16 -17.25 -35.61 -12.99
C THR A 16 -16.48 -34.65 -13.87
N THR A 17 -15.70 -33.82 -13.29
CA THR A 17 -14.24 -33.68 -13.41
C THR A 17 -13.79 -32.51 -12.56
N ALA A 18 -13.69 -32.69 -11.25
CA ALA A 18 -12.84 -31.88 -10.45
C ALA A 18 -11.39 -32.28 -10.76
N SER A 19 -10.74 -31.58 -11.67
CA SER A 19 -9.29 -31.61 -11.79
C SER A 19 -8.70 -31.13 -10.48
N ILE A 20 -8.16 -32.04 -9.70
CA ILE A 20 -7.42 -31.71 -8.50
C ILE A 20 -6.16 -30.99 -8.99
N ALA A 21 -6.14 -29.66 -8.94
CA ALA A 21 -4.92 -28.89 -9.07
C ALA A 21 -4.03 -29.28 -7.90
N SER A 22 -3.02 -30.13 -8.16
CA SER A 22 -2.01 -30.48 -7.17
C SER A 22 -1.11 -29.27 -6.99
N ALA A 23 -1.47 -28.40 -6.05
CA ALA A 23 -0.57 -27.34 -5.59
C ALA A 23 0.55 -28.01 -4.80
N HIS A 24 1.81 -27.75 -5.18
CA HIS A 24 2.98 -28.23 -4.46
C HIS A 24 3.00 -27.60 -3.06
N PRO A 25 3.06 -28.38 -1.98
CA PRO A 25 3.27 -27.83 -0.66
C PRO A 25 4.73 -27.42 -0.51
N GLY A 26 5.03 -26.18 -0.86
CA GLY A 26 6.34 -25.56 -0.66
C GLY A 26 6.16 -24.13 -0.19
N ARG A 27 6.81 -23.78 0.92
CA ARG A 27 6.82 -22.40 1.41
C ARG A 27 7.75 -21.59 0.52
N LEU A 28 7.23 -20.54 -0.12
CA LEU A 28 8.04 -19.62 -0.92
C LEU A 28 8.96 -18.82 -0.01
N ASP A 29 10.19 -18.57 -0.46
CA ASP A 29 11.10 -17.62 0.19
C ASP A 29 10.77 -16.16 -0.18
N SER A 30 11.56 -15.23 0.31
CA SER A 30 11.40 -13.79 0.05
C SER A 30 11.51 -13.40 -1.43
N ASN A 31 12.01 -14.30 -2.28
CA ASN A 31 12.16 -14.10 -3.73
C ASN A 31 11.05 -14.77 -4.53
N GLY A 32 10.07 -15.39 -3.88
CA GLY A 32 8.96 -16.06 -4.53
C GLY A 32 9.30 -17.42 -5.14
N GLY A 33 10.39 -18.03 -4.73
CA GLY A 33 10.85 -19.36 -5.16
C GLY A 33 10.99 -20.34 -4.00
N HIS A 34 11.25 -21.60 -4.31
CA HIS A 34 11.61 -22.63 -3.34
C HIS A 34 12.34 -23.81 -3.98
N ASN A 35 13.05 -24.59 -3.15
CA ASN A 35 13.62 -25.86 -3.60
C ASN A 35 12.54 -26.94 -3.70
N CYS A 36 12.64 -27.75 -4.75
CA CYS A 36 11.81 -28.95 -4.88
C CYS A 36 11.98 -29.87 -3.67
N SER A 37 10.85 -30.31 -3.09
CA SER A 37 10.88 -31.37 -2.09
C SER A 37 11.25 -32.71 -2.73
N ASP A 38 11.85 -33.61 -1.95
CA ASP A 38 12.23 -34.94 -2.48
C ASP A 38 11.04 -35.75 -3.01
N LYS A 39 9.85 -35.54 -2.41
CA LYS A 39 8.62 -36.16 -2.90
C LYS A 39 8.18 -35.62 -4.27
N SER A 40 8.43 -34.33 -4.54
CA SER A 40 8.12 -33.72 -5.83
C SER A 40 9.12 -34.12 -6.90
N LYS A 41 10.42 -34.25 -6.53
CA LYS A 41 11.47 -34.75 -7.41
C LYS A 41 11.20 -36.20 -7.82
N ALA A 42 10.82 -37.06 -6.86
CA ALA A 42 10.52 -38.48 -7.12
C ALA A 42 9.31 -38.68 -8.06
N LYS A 43 8.42 -37.69 -8.15
CA LYS A 43 7.26 -37.70 -9.07
C LYS A 43 7.53 -36.99 -10.39
N GLY A 44 8.75 -36.48 -10.62
CA GLY A 44 9.11 -35.74 -11.84
C GLY A 44 8.38 -34.39 -11.99
N LEU A 45 7.85 -33.83 -10.89
CA LEU A 45 7.06 -32.61 -10.93
C LEU A 45 7.90 -31.33 -10.94
N CYS A 46 9.14 -31.40 -10.49
CA CYS A 46 10.10 -30.31 -10.50
C CYS A 46 11.53 -30.79 -10.22
N SER A 47 12.54 -29.99 -10.56
CA SER A 47 13.94 -30.26 -10.25
C SER A 47 14.62 -28.98 -9.74
N GLY A 48 15.34 -29.06 -8.60
CA GLY A 48 16.08 -27.93 -8.04
C GLY A 48 15.24 -26.81 -7.49
N TYR A 49 15.80 -25.59 -7.50
CA TYR A 49 15.12 -24.36 -7.08
C TYR A 49 14.34 -23.78 -8.25
N HIS A 50 13.07 -23.36 -8.02
CA HIS A 50 12.23 -22.79 -9.06
C HIS A 50 11.25 -21.74 -8.49
N TYR A 51 10.71 -20.88 -9.38
CA TYR A 51 9.81 -19.78 -9.04
C TYR A 51 8.38 -20.12 -9.43
N HIS A 52 7.40 -19.61 -8.67
CA HIS A 52 5.96 -19.74 -8.94
C HIS A 52 5.30 -18.46 -9.46
N ASN A 53 6.07 -17.49 -9.93
CA ASN A 53 5.49 -16.32 -10.60
C ASN A 53 5.01 -16.74 -11.99
N GLY A 54 3.70 -16.97 -12.09
CA GLY A 54 3.05 -17.47 -13.27
C GLY A 54 3.28 -16.60 -14.51
N ASN A 55 4.10 -17.12 -15.39
CA ASN A 55 3.93 -17.01 -16.82
C ASN A 55 4.30 -18.37 -17.39
N GLY A 56 3.30 -19.14 -17.80
CA GLY A 56 3.46 -20.51 -18.26
C GLY A 56 4.40 -20.59 -19.45
N GLY A 57 5.49 -21.31 -19.27
CA GLY A 57 6.37 -21.82 -20.31
C GLY A 57 6.56 -23.30 -20.06
N ASN A 58 6.06 -24.13 -20.97
CA ASN A 58 6.28 -25.56 -21.01
C ASN A 58 7.77 -25.84 -21.21
N ASP A 59 8.41 -26.52 -20.25
CA ASP A 59 9.71 -27.09 -20.50
C ASP A 59 9.70 -28.59 -20.21
N ALA A 60 9.38 -29.31 -21.29
CA ALA A 60 9.86 -30.68 -21.48
C ALA A 60 11.09 -30.61 -22.41
N GLY A 61 12.23 -31.11 -21.98
CA GLY A 61 13.33 -31.35 -22.92
C GLY A 61 14.73 -31.13 -22.37
N SER A 62 15.34 -32.24 -21.98
CA SER A 62 16.76 -32.56 -21.87
C SER A 62 17.73 -31.77 -22.76
N SER A 63 18.83 -31.25 -22.22
CA SER A 63 20.21 -31.78 -22.48
C SER A 63 21.28 -30.77 -22.03
N SER A 64 22.34 -31.33 -21.49
CA SER A 64 23.61 -30.79 -21.08
C SER A 64 24.20 -29.67 -21.98
N GLY A 65 24.47 -28.52 -21.37
CA GLY A 65 25.30 -27.47 -21.94
C GLY A 65 25.53 -26.42 -20.84
N GLY A 66 26.76 -26.45 -20.25
CA GLY A 66 27.14 -25.47 -19.24
C GLY A 66 27.13 -24.04 -19.81
N GLN A 67 26.07 -23.31 -19.60
CA GLN A 67 26.05 -21.88 -19.74
C GLN A 67 25.98 -21.26 -18.35
N SER A 68 27.07 -20.53 -18.06
CA SER A 68 27.14 -19.65 -16.90
C SER A 68 26.02 -18.61 -17.03
N TYR A 69 24.88 -18.87 -16.40
CA TYR A 69 23.87 -17.84 -16.22
C TYR A 69 24.39 -16.85 -15.19
N SER A 70 24.86 -15.70 -15.68
CA SER A 70 24.97 -14.53 -14.83
C SER A 70 23.57 -14.28 -14.26
N THR A 71 23.37 -14.54 -12.98
CA THR A 71 22.19 -14.12 -12.23
C THR A 71 21.94 -12.66 -12.54
N PRO A 72 20.75 -12.27 -13.05
CA PRO A 72 20.43 -10.86 -13.14
C PRO A 72 20.55 -10.29 -11.72
N ALA A 73 21.44 -9.33 -11.54
CA ALA A 73 21.55 -8.61 -10.29
C ALA A 73 20.14 -8.19 -9.86
N PRO A 74 19.77 -8.31 -8.56
CA PRO A 74 18.47 -7.86 -8.09
C PRO A 74 18.30 -6.44 -8.61
N LYS A 75 17.20 -6.20 -9.37
CA LYS A 75 16.88 -4.88 -9.89
C LYS A 75 16.87 -3.96 -8.67
N ALA A 76 17.89 -3.13 -8.56
CA ALA A 76 18.02 -2.20 -7.45
C ALA A 76 16.70 -1.45 -7.37
N THR A 77 15.97 -1.63 -6.28
CA THR A 77 14.78 -0.86 -5.99
C THR A 77 15.30 0.56 -5.78
N VAL A 78 15.24 1.38 -6.83
CA VAL A 78 15.63 2.78 -6.73
C VAL A 78 14.76 3.36 -5.63
N ALA A 79 15.36 3.78 -4.53
CA ALA A 79 14.65 4.44 -3.46
C ALA A 79 13.88 5.63 -4.08
N PRO A 80 12.61 5.85 -3.71
CA PRO A 80 11.83 6.93 -4.31
C PRO A 80 12.55 8.26 -4.09
N VAL A 81 12.79 8.97 -5.17
CA VAL A 81 13.39 10.31 -5.11
C VAL A 81 12.39 11.21 -4.39
N LEU A 82 12.77 11.70 -3.21
CA LEU A 82 11.97 12.64 -2.43
C LEU A 82 12.39 14.06 -2.82
N THR A 83 11.50 14.77 -3.50
CA THR A 83 11.74 16.17 -3.87
C THR A 83 11.19 17.07 -2.78
N LYS A 84 12.03 17.90 -2.17
CA LYS A 84 11.61 18.85 -1.14
C LYS A 84 10.62 19.87 -1.71
N VAL A 85 9.65 20.24 -0.88
CA VAL A 85 8.60 21.21 -1.21
C VAL A 85 8.63 22.31 -0.14
N ALA A 86 8.65 23.57 -0.57
CA ALA A 86 8.52 24.70 0.35
C ALA A 86 7.06 24.87 0.79
N VAL A 87 6.84 25.30 2.04
CA VAL A 87 5.50 25.52 2.58
C VAL A 87 5.39 26.96 3.08
N TYR A 88 4.35 27.65 2.66
CA TYR A 88 3.95 28.96 3.17
C TYR A 88 2.63 28.83 3.90
N LEU A 89 2.54 29.39 5.10
CA LEU A 89 1.33 29.49 5.88
C LEU A 89 1.00 30.97 6.06
N ASN A 90 -0.16 31.40 5.54
CA ASN A 90 -0.56 32.82 5.52
C ASN A 90 0.58 33.72 5.02
N ASP A 91 1.17 33.36 3.86
CA ASP A 91 2.27 34.02 3.17
C ASP A 91 3.61 34.03 3.92
N VAL A 92 3.72 33.37 5.07
CA VAL A 92 4.96 33.20 5.81
C VAL A 92 5.57 31.84 5.53
N GLN A 93 6.80 31.83 5.04
CA GLN A 93 7.53 30.58 4.80
C GLN A 93 7.77 29.82 6.10
N GLN A 94 7.45 28.55 6.08
CA GLN A 94 7.62 27.65 7.22
C GLN A 94 8.84 26.76 7.03
N SER A 95 9.54 26.48 8.14
CA SER A 95 10.63 25.51 8.17
C SER A 95 10.24 24.34 9.06
N TYR A 96 10.05 23.17 8.47
CA TYR A 96 9.71 21.95 9.20
C TYR A 96 10.85 20.94 9.14
N THR A 97 10.96 20.13 10.18
CA THR A 97 11.87 18.99 10.23
C THR A 97 11.06 17.71 10.55
N PRO A 98 10.93 16.78 9.60
CA PRO A 98 11.36 16.85 8.20
C PRO A 98 10.55 17.87 7.37
N SER A 99 11.17 18.36 6.29
CA SER A 99 10.46 19.21 5.31
C SER A 99 9.34 18.44 4.62
N ALA A 100 8.36 19.17 4.08
CA ALA A 100 7.42 18.60 3.11
C ALA A 100 8.19 18.08 1.88
N TYR A 101 7.67 17.02 1.26
CA TYR A 101 8.28 16.42 0.07
C TYR A 101 7.23 15.82 -0.86
N MET A 102 7.61 15.72 -2.14
CA MET A 102 6.84 14.99 -3.14
C MET A 102 7.36 13.56 -3.26
N LYS A 103 6.42 12.61 -3.29
CA LYS A 103 6.65 11.17 -3.47
C LYS A 103 5.59 10.60 -4.40
N ASN A 104 6.00 10.05 -5.53
CA ASN A 104 5.09 9.45 -6.52
C ASN A 104 3.92 10.38 -6.90
N GLY A 105 4.19 11.66 -7.15
CA GLY A 105 3.18 12.66 -7.51
C GLY A 105 2.25 13.11 -6.37
N THR A 106 2.53 12.70 -5.13
CA THR A 106 1.78 13.15 -3.94
C THR A 106 2.67 13.98 -3.04
N THR A 107 2.26 15.20 -2.73
CA THR A 107 2.93 16.04 -1.74
C THR A 107 2.54 15.58 -0.35
N LEU A 108 3.54 15.19 0.44
CA LEU A 108 3.42 14.78 1.82
C LEU A 108 3.95 15.87 2.75
N VAL A 109 3.20 16.16 3.80
CA VAL A 109 3.52 17.23 4.77
C VAL A 109 3.54 16.68 6.19
N PRO A 110 4.36 17.27 7.10
CA PRO A 110 4.41 16.86 8.50
C PRO A 110 3.08 17.19 9.21
N MET A 111 2.29 16.17 9.51
CA MET A 111 0.92 16.31 10.03
C MET A 111 0.89 17.17 11.29
N LYS A 112 1.71 16.84 12.31
CA LYS A 112 1.70 17.54 13.59
C LYS A 112 1.98 19.03 13.39
N ALA A 113 3.09 19.36 12.75
CA ALA A 113 3.50 20.75 12.58
C ALA A 113 2.47 21.58 11.82
N ILE A 114 1.93 21.07 10.71
CA ILE A 114 0.91 21.78 9.91
C ILE A 114 -0.39 21.94 10.69
N PHE A 115 -0.86 20.89 11.36
CA PHE A 115 -2.12 20.93 12.10
C PHE A 115 -2.04 21.88 13.30
N GLU A 116 -0.92 21.86 14.03
CA GLU A 116 -0.66 22.80 15.13
C GLU A 116 -0.55 24.26 14.64
N SER A 117 0.12 24.49 13.51
CA SER A 117 0.19 25.81 12.88
C SER A 117 -1.20 26.32 12.44
N LEU A 118 -2.15 25.43 12.21
CA LEU A 118 -3.55 25.74 11.90
C LEU A 118 -4.45 25.77 13.13
N GLY A 119 -3.88 25.73 14.36
CA GLY A 119 -4.62 25.84 15.62
C GLY A 119 -5.21 24.54 16.15
N ALA A 120 -4.79 23.38 15.64
CA ALA A 120 -5.20 22.09 16.19
C ALA A 120 -4.23 21.64 17.30
N THR A 121 -4.72 20.84 18.24
CA THR A 121 -3.88 20.06 19.17
C THR A 121 -3.66 18.66 18.60
N VAL A 122 -2.42 18.18 18.57
CA VAL A 122 -2.05 16.89 17.97
C VAL A 122 -1.36 15.99 18.99
N SER A 123 -1.84 14.78 19.14
CA SER A 123 -1.24 13.72 19.96
C SER A 123 -0.95 12.46 19.13
N TYR A 124 0.08 11.73 19.51
CA TYR A 124 0.46 10.45 18.91
C TYR A 124 0.46 9.35 19.98
N ASP A 125 -0.24 8.28 19.72
CA ASP A 125 -0.26 7.08 20.55
C ASP A 125 0.71 6.03 19.98
N ASN A 126 1.78 5.79 20.72
CA ASN A 126 2.81 4.82 20.34
C ASN A 126 2.32 3.36 20.34
N ALA A 127 1.35 3.01 21.17
CA ALA A 127 0.86 1.64 21.28
C ALA A 127 -0.02 1.27 20.08
N THR A 128 -0.92 2.18 19.69
CA THR A 128 -1.86 1.97 18.59
C THR A 128 -1.38 2.52 17.25
N LYS A 129 -0.26 3.26 17.24
CA LYS A 129 0.29 3.96 16.06
C LYS A 129 -0.73 4.92 15.43
N LYS A 130 -1.55 5.57 16.26
CA LYS A 130 -2.58 6.53 15.83
C LYS A 130 -2.18 7.95 16.15
N VAL A 131 -2.49 8.86 15.23
CA VAL A 131 -2.45 10.29 15.45
C VAL A 131 -3.88 10.77 15.69
N THR A 132 -4.09 11.53 16.75
CA THR A 132 -5.35 12.23 17.02
C THR A 132 -5.10 13.74 16.96
N ALA A 133 -5.89 14.44 16.16
CA ALA A 133 -5.89 15.90 16.12
C ALA A 133 -7.28 16.42 16.52
N THR A 134 -7.29 17.49 17.31
CA THR A 134 -8.53 18.17 17.72
C THR A 134 -8.45 19.65 17.41
N LYS A 135 -9.49 20.18 16.80
CA LYS A 135 -9.65 21.62 16.55
C LYS A 135 -11.13 21.99 16.69
N ASP A 136 -11.43 22.92 17.55
CA ASP A 136 -12.80 23.32 17.87
C ASP A 136 -13.65 22.09 18.24
N SER A 137 -14.75 21.86 17.54
CA SER A 137 -15.63 20.69 17.72
C SER A 137 -15.24 19.48 16.87
N LYS A 138 -14.11 19.53 16.19
CA LYS A 138 -13.68 18.48 15.26
C LYS A 138 -12.58 17.63 15.87
N LYS A 139 -12.74 16.31 15.81
CA LYS A 139 -11.74 15.31 16.18
C LYS A 139 -11.38 14.46 14.97
N ILE A 140 -10.11 14.34 14.66
CA ILE A 140 -9.58 13.62 13.52
C ILE A 140 -8.65 12.51 14.03
N VAL A 141 -8.83 11.28 13.57
CA VAL A 141 -7.99 10.14 13.96
C VAL A 141 -7.50 9.41 12.71
N ILE A 142 -6.19 9.21 12.61
CA ILE A 142 -5.58 8.43 11.52
C ILE A 142 -4.53 7.47 12.07
N GLY A 143 -4.53 6.23 11.60
CA GLY A 143 -3.46 5.26 11.87
C GLY A 143 -2.32 5.39 10.85
N VAL A 144 -1.09 5.25 11.30
CA VAL A 144 0.06 5.12 10.41
C VAL A 144 -0.11 3.89 9.51
N GLY A 145 0.16 4.02 8.22
CA GLY A 145 -0.07 3.00 7.22
C GLY A 145 -1.49 3.00 6.64
N ASN A 146 -2.44 3.73 7.23
CA ASN A 146 -3.82 3.75 6.77
C ASN A 146 -4.06 4.83 5.71
N LYS A 147 -4.97 4.53 4.77
CA LYS A 147 -5.50 5.48 3.78
C LYS A 147 -6.82 6.11 4.21
N THR A 148 -7.36 5.76 5.38
CA THR A 148 -8.63 6.29 5.86
C THR A 148 -8.43 6.98 7.19
N ALA A 149 -8.84 8.23 7.28
CA ALA A 149 -8.95 8.99 8.51
C ALA A 149 -10.40 9.07 8.95
N TYR A 150 -10.63 8.96 10.25
CA TYR A 150 -11.94 9.14 10.87
C TYR A 150 -12.06 10.58 11.37
N VAL A 151 -13.18 11.20 11.08
CA VAL A 151 -13.47 12.59 11.47
C VAL A 151 -14.80 12.61 12.21
N ASP A 152 -14.78 13.12 13.42
CA ASP A 152 -15.99 13.43 14.19
C ASP A 152 -16.15 14.94 14.25
N THR A 153 -17.31 15.44 13.92
CA THR A 153 -17.68 16.87 14.04
C THR A 153 -18.98 16.98 14.80
N ASN A 154 -18.94 17.44 16.03
CA ASN A 154 -20.13 17.54 16.91
C ASN A 154 -20.90 16.21 17.05
N GLY A 155 -20.20 15.08 17.16
CA GLY A 155 -20.82 13.76 17.25
C GLY A 155 -21.27 13.16 15.92
N SER A 156 -21.06 13.86 14.80
CA SER A 156 -21.30 13.33 13.45
C SER A 156 -20.04 12.73 12.88
N ALA A 157 -20.01 11.41 12.77
CA ALA A 157 -18.86 10.66 12.28
C ALA A 157 -18.83 10.60 10.75
N SER A 158 -17.66 10.80 10.17
CA SER A 158 -17.39 10.68 8.75
C SER A 158 -15.96 10.14 8.50
N THR A 159 -15.63 9.87 7.24
CA THR A 159 -14.29 9.41 6.86
C THR A 159 -13.72 10.24 5.71
N ILE A 160 -12.40 10.39 5.71
CA ILE A 160 -11.64 10.98 4.60
C ILE A 160 -10.69 9.93 4.05
N THR A 161 -10.76 9.67 2.75
CA THR A 161 -9.83 8.78 2.06
C THR A 161 -8.62 9.57 1.56
N LEU A 162 -7.42 9.13 1.96
CA LEU A 162 -6.16 9.75 1.59
C LEU A 162 -5.66 9.20 0.25
N SER A 163 -5.06 10.04 -0.58
CA SER A 163 -4.41 9.63 -1.84
C SER A 163 -3.16 8.76 -1.61
N HIS A 164 -2.49 8.94 -0.47
CA HIS A 164 -1.34 8.15 -0.02
C HIS A 164 -1.55 7.80 1.47
N PRO A 165 -1.16 6.59 1.93
CA PRO A 165 -1.24 6.26 3.35
C PRO A 165 -0.45 7.25 4.21
N ALA A 166 -0.90 7.49 5.45
CA ALA A 166 -0.06 8.18 6.42
C ALA A 166 1.20 7.35 6.68
N GLU A 167 2.37 7.95 6.59
CA GLU A 167 3.64 7.23 6.79
C GLU A 167 4.54 7.93 7.79
N ILE A 168 5.47 7.19 8.39
CA ILE A 168 6.52 7.79 9.23
C ILE A 168 7.74 8.07 8.35
N TYR A 169 8.20 9.31 8.39
CA TYR A 169 9.46 9.73 7.79
C TYR A 169 10.27 10.54 8.80
N GLN A 170 11.49 10.10 9.07
CA GLN A 170 12.37 10.71 10.09
C GLN A 170 11.66 10.95 11.45
N GLY A 171 10.89 9.95 11.92
CA GLY A 171 10.16 10.02 13.18
C GLY A 171 8.88 10.88 13.17
N THR A 172 8.51 11.43 12.03
CA THR A 172 7.33 12.31 11.89
C THR A 172 6.27 11.65 11.03
N THR A 173 5.01 11.74 11.44
CA THR A 173 3.87 11.29 10.62
C THR A 173 3.64 12.28 9.49
N MET A 174 3.77 11.78 8.26
CA MET A 174 3.54 12.52 7.03
C MET A 174 2.18 12.13 6.46
N VAL A 175 1.44 13.11 5.96
CA VAL A 175 0.12 12.92 5.34
C VAL A 175 0.03 13.70 4.02
N PRO A 176 -0.82 13.26 3.08
CA PRO A 176 -1.06 14.01 1.85
C PRO A 176 -1.56 15.43 2.13
N LEU A 177 -1.01 16.40 1.41
CA LEU A 177 -1.38 17.81 1.56
C LEU A 177 -2.90 18.05 1.42
N ARG A 178 -3.56 17.38 0.46
CA ARG A 178 -5.02 17.48 0.28
C ARG A 178 -5.79 17.09 1.55
N PHE A 179 -5.28 16.17 2.34
CA PHE A 179 -5.89 15.77 3.60
C PHE A 179 -5.98 16.94 4.59
N VAL A 180 -5.01 17.84 4.60
CA VAL A 180 -5.00 19.03 5.47
C VAL A 180 -6.22 19.93 5.18
N SER A 181 -6.47 20.22 3.91
CA SER A 181 -7.62 21.06 3.50
C SER A 181 -8.96 20.38 3.81
N GLN A 182 -9.07 19.08 3.53
CA GLN A 182 -10.31 18.32 3.80
C GLN A 182 -10.60 18.19 5.30
N ALA A 183 -9.57 17.94 6.11
CA ALA A 183 -9.73 17.71 7.54
C ALA A 183 -10.00 19.01 8.33
N LEU A 184 -9.25 20.07 8.04
CA LEU A 184 -9.28 21.32 8.82
C LEU A 184 -10.01 22.46 8.10
N GLY A 185 -10.37 22.29 6.83
CA GLY A 185 -11.04 23.33 6.04
C GLY A 185 -10.11 24.49 5.63
N ALA A 186 -8.80 24.31 5.70
CA ALA A 186 -7.82 25.29 5.22
C ALA A 186 -7.85 25.38 3.69
N ASN A 187 -7.59 26.58 3.14
CA ASN A 187 -7.34 26.71 1.72
C ASN A 187 -5.91 26.25 1.43
N VAL A 188 -5.77 25.34 0.46
CA VAL A 188 -4.47 24.77 0.09
C VAL A 188 -4.32 24.85 -1.41
N THR A 189 -3.25 25.50 -1.87
CA THR A 189 -2.83 25.52 -3.27
C THR A 189 -1.41 25.00 -3.39
N PHE A 190 -1.12 24.39 -4.53
CA PHE A 190 0.21 23.86 -4.84
C PHE A 190 0.68 24.39 -6.18
N ASP A 191 1.79 25.10 -6.17
CA ASP A 191 2.50 25.49 -7.37
C ASP A 191 3.51 24.39 -7.70
N GLU A 192 3.20 23.63 -8.75
CA GLU A 192 4.00 22.49 -9.17
C GLU A 192 5.32 22.94 -9.82
N ALA A 193 5.32 24.07 -10.51
CA ALA A 193 6.51 24.58 -11.18
C ALA A 193 7.55 25.12 -10.18
N ALA A 194 7.09 25.80 -9.14
CA ALA A 194 7.93 26.31 -8.06
C ALA A 194 8.18 25.31 -6.93
N LEU A 195 7.46 24.20 -6.89
CA LEU A 195 7.43 23.24 -5.77
C LEU A 195 7.09 23.90 -4.44
N VAL A 196 6.04 24.70 -4.44
CA VAL A 196 5.62 25.49 -3.28
C VAL A 196 4.17 25.17 -2.93
N VAL A 197 3.93 24.96 -1.63
CA VAL A 197 2.60 24.84 -1.04
C VAL A 197 2.23 26.14 -0.36
N TYR A 198 1.06 26.67 -0.62
CA TYR A 198 0.45 27.77 0.11
C TYR A 198 -0.74 27.25 0.91
N ILE A 199 -0.74 27.50 2.20
CA ILE A 199 -1.82 27.16 3.12
C ILE A 199 -2.33 28.45 3.74
N SER A 200 -3.61 28.71 3.68
CA SER A 200 -4.23 29.84 4.38
C SER A 200 -5.40 29.40 5.24
N THR A 201 -5.53 30.01 6.40
CA THR A 201 -6.72 29.92 7.23
C THR A 201 -7.84 30.76 6.60
N LYS A 202 -9.07 30.26 6.69
CA LYS A 202 -10.24 31.05 6.30
C LYS A 202 -10.47 32.15 7.33
#